data_783f47b68da5fb518ffddf4e4ca62442
#
_entry.id   783f47b68da5fb518ffddf4e4ca62442
#
_cell.length_a   1.000
_cell.length_b   1.000
_cell.length_c   1.000
_cell.angle_alpha   90.00
_cell.angle_beta   90.00
_cell.angle_gamma   90.00
#
_symmetry.space_group_name_H-M   'P 1'
#
loop_
_entity.id
_entity.type
_entity.pdbx_description
1 polymer ?
#
loop_
_entity_poly.entity_id
_entity_poly.type
_entity_poly.pdbx_seq_one_letter_code
_entity_poly.pdbx_strand_id
1 'polypeptide(L)'
;MDILNEISLFLQTSVQMGTHILFAIVGGIICEKVGNMNLGIEVMMLMGAAVGFQVACATANPFLAVLSAGLAGLVGALIYAFITVTLRGNQVVTGLVLTIFGTGVAGFIGKSVSGNTVPAEVVDAFKPYDIPVLCDIPIIGKALFSQSGYVQAAIVVAILAYLYIKKTKFGLNMRAVGENPAAADASAQEAACQHVDVLVERDVD
;
A
#
# COMPACT_ATOMS: atom_id res chain seq x y z
N MET A 1 4.30 33.65 19.16
CA MET A 1 3.63 32.42 18.71
C MET A 1 3.86 31.39 19.78
N ASP A 2 2.80 30.71 20.25
CA ASP A 2 2.92 29.77 21.35
C ASP A 2 3.68 28.51 20.91
N ILE A 3 4.67 28.12 21.71
CA ILE A 3 5.47 26.90 21.47
C ILE A 3 4.57 25.67 21.17
N LEU A 4 3.40 25.63 21.80
CA LEU A 4 2.40 24.59 21.56
C LEU A 4 1.89 24.56 20.09
N ASN A 5 1.71 25.72 19.46
CA ASN A 5 1.30 25.79 18.06
C ASN A 5 2.42 25.34 17.11
N GLU A 6 3.67 25.66 17.41
CA GLU A 6 4.82 25.23 16.61
C GLU A 6 5.01 23.70 16.67
N ILE A 7 4.89 23.12 17.89
CA ILE A 7 4.92 21.66 18.07
C ILE A 7 3.76 20.99 17.31
N SER A 8 2.58 21.57 17.38
CA SER A 8 1.39 21.05 16.70
C SER A 8 1.55 21.03 15.18
N LEU A 9 2.09 22.12 14.58
CA LEU A 9 2.38 22.22 13.16
C LEU A 9 3.50 21.25 12.73
N PHE A 10 4.53 21.09 13.55
CA PHE A 10 5.59 20.12 13.30
C PHE A 10 5.05 18.69 13.26
N LEU A 11 4.22 18.31 14.21
CA LEU A 11 3.60 16.99 14.26
C LEU A 11 2.65 16.79 13.06
N GLN A 12 1.86 17.79 12.71
CA GLN A 12 0.97 17.74 11.55
C GLN A 12 1.73 17.47 10.25
N THR A 13 2.81 18.21 10.02
CA THR A 13 3.67 18.03 8.84
C THR A 13 4.36 16.66 8.86
N SER A 14 4.81 16.20 10.01
CA SER A 14 5.45 14.89 10.16
C SER A 14 4.49 13.74 9.84
N VAL A 15 3.23 13.81 10.26
CA VAL A 15 2.19 12.83 9.92
C VAL A 15 1.91 12.85 8.42
N GLN A 16 1.80 14.03 7.83
CA GLN A 16 1.59 14.18 6.38
C GLN A 16 2.72 13.54 5.57
N MET A 17 3.97 13.82 5.95
CA MET A 17 5.16 13.26 5.29
C MET A 17 5.31 11.76 5.54
N GLY A 18 4.85 11.23 6.67
CA GLY A 18 4.89 9.80 6.99
C GLY A 18 3.80 8.97 6.31
N THR A 19 2.75 9.59 5.77
CA THR A 19 1.55 8.88 5.28
C THR A 19 1.85 7.96 4.10
N HIS A 20 2.68 8.38 3.15
CA HIS A 20 3.06 7.52 2.01
C HIS A 20 3.86 6.30 2.46
N ILE A 21 4.70 6.44 3.49
CA ILE A 21 5.43 5.32 4.11
C ILE A 21 4.45 4.36 4.79
N LEU A 22 3.38 4.87 5.43
CA LEU A 22 2.35 4.04 6.04
C LEU A 22 1.67 3.11 5.01
N PHE A 23 1.33 3.61 3.82
CA PHE A 23 0.79 2.77 2.75
C PHE A 23 1.77 1.66 2.33
N ALA A 24 3.06 2.00 2.20
CA ALA A 24 4.09 1.04 1.87
C ALA A 24 4.25 -0.04 2.96
N ILE A 25 4.26 0.36 4.23
CA ILE A 25 4.35 -0.57 5.37
C ILE A 25 3.16 -1.52 5.38
N VAL A 26 1.94 -1.03 5.15
CA VAL A 26 0.73 -1.88 5.10
C VAL A 26 0.86 -2.92 3.99
N GLY A 27 1.29 -2.52 2.80
CA GLY A 27 1.55 -3.44 1.69
C GLY A 27 2.66 -4.45 2.00
N GLY A 28 3.76 -3.98 2.61
CA GLY A 28 4.89 -4.80 3.05
C GLY A 28 4.48 -5.86 4.07
N ILE A 29 3.72 -5.48 5.09
CA ILE A 29 3.22 -6.41 6.11
C ILE A 29 2.37 -7.52 5.47
N ILE A 30 1.53 -7.21 4.49
CA ILE A 30 0.72 -8.22 3.79
C ILE A 30 1.63 -9.20 3.03
N CYS A 31 2.65 -8.71 2.33
CA CYS A 31 3.62 -9.55 1.63
C CYS A 31 4.42 -10.43 2.59
N GLU A 32 4.93 -9.87 3.68
CA GLU A 32 5.73 -10.60 4.66
C GLU A 32 4.92 -11.66 5.42
N LYS A 33 3.62 -11.42 5.65
CA LYS A 33 2.74 -12.39 6.29
C LYS A 33 2.49 -13.64 5.44
N VAL A 34 2.72 -13.58 4.14
CA VAL A 34 2.70 -14.73 3.23
C VAL A 34 4.09 -15.38 3.09
N GLY A 35 5.11 -14.82 3.74
CA GLY A 35 6.50 -15.28 3.63
C GLY A 35 7.25 -14.72 2.43
N ASN A 36 6.77 -13.63 1.83
CA ASN A 36 7.39 -13.01 0.66
C ASN A 36 8.04 -11.68 1.03
N MET A 37 9.39 -11.61 0.97
CA MET A 37 10.17 -10.42 1.26
C MET A 37 10.32 -9.55 0.02
N ASN A 38 9.53 -8.48 -0.09
CA ASN A 38 9.59 -7.55 -1.21
C ASN A 38 10.39 -6.28 -0.87
N LEU A 39 11.65 -6.21 -1.29
CA LEU A 39 12.49 -5.02 -1.14
C LEU A 39 12.22 -3.96 -2.22
N GLY A 40 11.37 -4.25 -3.21
CA GLY A 40 11.01 -3.32 -4.29
C GLY A 40 9.84 -2.39 -3.99
N ILE A 41 9.28 -2.42 -2.78
CA ILE A 41 8.10 -1.60 -2.43
C ILE A 41 8.37 -0.11 -2.60
N GLU A 42 9.56 0.35 -2.18
CA GLU A 42 9.95 1.75 -2.29
C GLU A 42 9.93 2.24 -3.75
N VAL A 43 10.43 1.44 -4.67
CA VAL A 43 10.45 1.82 -6.08
C VAL A 43 9.08 1.73 -6.74
N MET A 44 8.21 0.83 -6.28
CA MET A 44 6.81 0.79 -6.72
C MET A 44 6.09 2.10 -6.35
N MET A 45 6.36 2.64 -5.15
CA MET A 45 5.87 3.97 -4.76
C MET A 45 6.45 5.07 -5.64
N LEU A 46 7.76 5.02 -5.93
CA LEU A 46 8.42 6.01 -6.77
C LEU A 46 7.88 6.04 -8.20
N MET A 47 7.65 4.86 -8.81
CA MET A 47 6.98 4.74 -10.11
C MET A 47 5.56 5.29 -10.06
N GLY A 48 4.80 4.95 -9.02
CA GLY A 48 3.47 5.49 -8.79
C GLY A 48 3.47 7.01 -8.67
N ALA A 49 4.39 7.58 -7.92
CA ALA A 49 4.54 9.03 -7.78
C ALA A 49 4.86 9.73 -9.11
N ALA A 50 5.78 9.17 -9.89
CA ALA A 50 6.17 9.75 -11.20
C ALA A 50 5.00 9.75 -12.19
N VAL A 51 4.29 8.62 -12.32
CA VAL A 51 3.13 8.49 -13.22
C VAL A 51 1.95 9.33 -12.72
N GLY A 52 1.66 9.29 -11.42
CA GLY A 52 0.58 10.08 -10.82
C GLY A 52 0.78 11.58 -11.01
N PHE A 53 2.01 12.07 -10.82
CA PHE A 53 2.35 13.47 -11.06
C PHE A 53 2.20 13.84 -12.54
N GLN A 54 2.65 12.99 -13.46
CA GLN A 54 2.49 13.22 -14.89
C GLN A 54 1.02 13.33 -15.29
N VAL A 55 0.18 12.43 -14.79
CA VAL A 55 -1.26 12.45 -15.07
C VAL A 55 -1.94 13.64 -14.39
N ALA A 56 -1.52 14.02 -13.19
CA ALA A 56 -2.00 15.22 -12.51
C ALA A 56 -1.75 16.48 -13.34
N CYS A 57 -0.52 16.66 -13.87
CA CYS A 57 -0.18 17.79 -14.73
C CYS A 57 -0.93 17.79 -16.06
N ALA A 58 -1.23 16.59 -16.62
CA ALA A 58 -1.90 16.48 -17.91
C ALA A 58 -3.43 16.65 -17.84
N THR A 59 -4.06 16.21 -16.75
CA THR A 59 -5.52 16.13 -16.64
C THR A 59 -6.13 17.09 -15.62
N ALA A 60 -5.31 17.66 -14.74
CA ALA A 60 -5.75 18.48 -13.59
C ALA A 60 -6.81 17.79 -12.70
N ASN A 61 -6.93 16.46 -12.79
CA ASN A 61 -7.93 15.68 -12.06
C ASN A 61 -7.26 14.83 -10.96
N PRO A 62 -7.53 15.10 -9.66
CA PRO A 62 -6.91 14.41 -8.54
C PRO A 62 -7.27 12.93 -8.49
N PHE A 63 -8.48 12.55 -8.89
CA PHE A 63 -8.90 11.14 -8.90
C PHE A 63 -8.12 10.32 -9.93
N LEU A 64 -7.95 10.84 -11.14
CA LEU A 64 -7.17 10.18 -12.19
C LEU A 64 -5.68 10.09 -11.81
N ALA A 65 -5.15 11.10 -11.13
CA ALA A 65 -3.78 11.09 -10.63
C ALA A 65 -3.55 9.96 -9.62
N VAL A 66 -4.45 9.81 -8.64
CA VAL A 66 -4.36 8.73 -7.63
C VAL A 66 -4.54 7.35 -8.28
N LEU A 67 -5.51 7.21 -9.18
CA LEU A 67 -5.78 5.96 -9.88
C LEU A 67 -4.58 5.52 -10.72
N SER A 68 -3.99 6.44 -11.50
CA SER A 68 -2.82 6.16 -12.33
C SER A 68 -1.58 5.83 -11.50
N ALA A 69 -1.38 6.51 -10.37
CA ALA A 69 -0.33 6.18 -9.41
C ALA A 69 -0.46 4.75 -8.88
N GLY A 70 -1.69 4.36 -8.48
CA GLY A 70 -2.00 3.01 -8.03
C GLY A 70 -1.77 1.95 -9.11
N LEU A 71 -2.18 2.23 -10.35
CA LEU A 71 -1.97 1.32 -11.48
C LEU A 71 -0.48 1.15 -11.82
N ALA A 72 0.32 2.21 -11.76
CA ALA A 72 1.76 2.12 -11.98
C ALA A 72 2.46 1.28 -10.91
N GLY A 73 2.09 1.45 -9.63
CA GLY A 73 2.56 0.62 -8.54
C GLY A 73 2.14 -0.85 -8.70
N LEU A 74 0.90 -1.09 -9.16
CA LEU A 74 0.37 -2.44 -9.46
C LEU A 74 1.18 -3.13 -10.56
N VAL A 75 1.55 -2.43 -11.63
CA VAL A 75 2.41 -2.99 -12.69
C VAL A 75 3.75 -3.43 -12.12
N GLY A 76 4.39 -2.62 -11.29
CA GLY A 76 5.62 -3.00 -10.59
C GLY A 76 5.44 -4.24 -9.71
N ALA A 77 4.33 -4.31 -8.96
CA ALA A 77 4.01 -5.45 -8.12
C ALA A 77 3.73 -6.73 -8.94
N LEU A 78 3.08 -6.62 -10.11
CA LEU A 78 2.84 -7.76 -11.01
C LEU A 78 4.16 -8.30 -11.59
N ILE A 79 5.09 -7.42 -11.99
CA ILE A 79 6.42 -7.84 -12.47
C ILE A 79 7.15 -8.60 -11.35
N TYR A 80 7.15 -8.05 -10.14
CA TYR A 80 7.75 -8.70 -8.98
C TYR A 80 7.12 -10.06 -8.70
N ALA A 81 5.80 -10.15 -8.65
CA ALA A 81 5.06 -11.38 -8.39
C ALA A 81 5.31 -12.43 -9.48
N PHE A 82 5.35 -12.03 -10.75
CA PHE A 82 5.63 -12.94 -11.88
C PHE A 82 7.02 -13.59 -11.72
N ILE A 83 8.03 -12.81 -11.37
CA ILE A 83 9.40 -13.35 -11.23
C ILE A 83 9.52 -14.22 -9.96
N THR A 84 8.95 -13.80 -8.84
CA THR A 84 9.12 -14.51 -7.56
C THR A 84 8.21 -15.72 -7.43
N VAL A 85 6.97 -15.64 -7.91
CA VAL A 85 5.98 -16.72 -7.77
C VAL A 85 6.04 -17.67 -8.97
N THR A 86 5.99 -17.15 -10.21
CA THR A 86 5.90 -17.98 -11.41
C THR A 86 7.27 -18.55 -11.80
N LEU A 87 8.31 -17.71 -11.82
CA LEU A 87 9.67 -18.13 -12.17
C LEU A 87 10.46 -18.65 -10.96
N ARG A 88 9.88 -18.59 -9.75
CA ARG A 88 10.53 -18.99 -8.49
C ARG A 88 11.89 -18.32 -8.26
N GLY A 89 12.04 -17.08 -8.72
CA GLY A 89 13.24 -16.28 -8.55
C GLY A 89 13.49 -15.90 -7.09
N ASN A 90 14.75 -15.59 -6.76
CA ASN A 90 15.10 -15.12 -5.43
C ASN A 90 14.43 -13.78 -5.15
N GLN A 91 13.62 -13.72 -4.09
CA GLN A 91 12.79 -12.56 -3.73
C GLN A 91 13.62 -11.30 -3.48
N VAL A 92 14.73 -11.43 -2.72
CA VAL A 92 15.60 -10.32 -2.35
C VAL A 92 16.29 -9.74 -3.59
N VAL A 93 16.85 -10.62 -4.43
CA VAL A 93 17.54 -10.21 -5.66
C VAL A 93 16.55 -9.55 -6.63
N THR A 94 15.36 -10.13 -6.80
CA THR A 94 14.31 -9.58 -7.65
C THR A 94 13.87 -8.19 -7.18
N GLY A 95 13.72 -8.00 -5.86
CA GLY A 95 13.41 -6.70 -5.28
C GLY A 95 14.47 -5.65 -5.56
N LEU A 96 15.76 -5.99 -5.39
CA LEU A 96 16.87 -5.09 -5.68
C LEU A 96 16.98 -4.74 -7.17
N VAL A 97 16.84 -5.72 -8.06
CA VAL A 97 16.84 -5.47 -9.51
C VAL A 97 15.67 -4.57 -9.91
N LEU A 98 14.50 -4.83 -9.37
CA LEU A 98 13.31 -4.00 -9.61
C LEU A 98 13.53 -2.56 -9.12
N THR A 99 14.24 -2.38 -7.99
CA THR A 99 14.57 -1.05 -7.47
C THR A 99 15.43 -0.25 -8.45
N ILE A 100 16.45 -0.87 -9.03
CA ILE A 100 17.31 -0.22 -10.03
C ILE A 100 16.51 0.10 -11.30
N PHE A 101 15.77 -0.87 -11.81
CA PHE A 101 14.95 -0.71 -13.02
C PHE A 101 13.89 0.37 -12.84
N GLY A 102 13.10 0.30 -11.78
CA GLY A 102 12.01 1.23 -11.55
C GLY A 102 12.48 2.64 -11.21
N THR A 103 13.66 2.81 -10.58
CA THR A 103 14.27 4.12 -10.41
C THR A 103 14.61 4.74 -11.77
N GLY A 104 15.13 3.94 -12.72
CA GLY A 104 15.38 4.39 -14.09
C GLY A 104 14.09 4.81 -14.81
N VAL A 105 13.03 4.01 -14.71
CA VAL A 105 11.72 4.31 -15.30
C VAL A 105 11.12 5.57 -14.69
N ALA A 106 11.10 5.68 -13.35
CA ALA A 106 10.60 6.86 -12.66
C ALA A 106 11.40 8.11 -13.00
N GLY A 107 12.72 8.02 -13.11
CA GLY A 107 13.58 9.11 -13.54
C GLY A 107 13.32 9.55 -14.98
N PHE A 108 13.08 8.61 -15.88
CA PHE A 108 12.73 8.91 -17.28
C PHE A 108 11.39 9.66 -17.38
N ILE A 109 10.37 9.16 -16.69
CA ILE A 109 9.05 9.80 -16.62
C ILE A 109 9.16 11.17 -15.94
N GLY A 110 9.85 11.25 -14.80
CA GLY A 110 10.04 12.48 -14.03
C GLY A 110 10.75 13.58 -14.81
N LYS A 111 11.70 13.21 -15.67
CA LYS A 111 12.37 14.18 -16.54
C LYS A 111 11.42 14.86 -17.53
N SER A 112 10.40 14.18 -18.01
CA SER A 112 9.42 14.74 -18.97
C SER A 112 8.48 15.76 -18.33
N VAL A 113 8.30 15.72 -17.01
CA VAL A 113 7.43 16.61 -16.24
C VAL A 113 8.21 17.55 -15.32
N SER A 114 9.54 17.49 -15.36
CA SER A 114 10.40 18.39 -14.58
C SER A 114 10.19 19.84 -15.00
N GLY A 115 9.94 20.69 -14.01
CA GLY A 115 9.62 22.11 -14.22
C GLY A 115 8.13 22.43 -14.34
N ASN A 116 7.25 21.44 -14.42
CA ASN A 116 5.82 21.68 -14.37
C ASN A 116 5.37 21.93 -12.92
N THR A 117 4.39 22.82 -12.77
CA THR A 117 3.73 23.05 -11.47
C THR A 117 2.48 22.20 -11.39
N VAL A 118 2.16 21.72 -10.17
CA VAL A 118 0.92 20.99 -9.92
C VAL A 118 -0.28 21.90 -10.17
N PRO A 119 -1.30 21.49 -10.95
CA PRO A 119 -2.52 22.25 -11.15
C PRO A 119 -3.23 22.59 -9.82
N ALA A 120 -3.83 23.79 -9.75
CA ALA A 120 -4.46 24.27 -8.52
C ALA A 120 -5.58 23.33 -8.03
N GLU A 121 -6.35 22.73 -8.96
CA GLU A 121 -7.43 21.79 -8.67
C GLU A 121 -6.93 20.55 -7.90
N VAL A 122 -5.73 20.08 -8.26
CA VAL A 122 -5.12 18.93 -7.58
C VAL A 122 -4.62 19.34 -6.21
N VAL A 123 -3.96 20.51 -6.11
CA VAL A 123 -3.49 21.01 -4.81
C VAL A 123 -4.65 21.22 -3.85
N ASP A 124 -5.77 21.78 -4.34
CA ASP A 124 -6.96 22.06 -3.52
C ASP A 124 -7.62 20.78 -2.99
N ALA A 125 -7.63 19.71 -3.78
CA ALA A 125 -8.18 18.42 -3.37
C ALA A 125 -7.38 17.75 -2.22
N PHE A 126 -6.10 18.08 -2.08
CA PHE A 126 -5.23 17.54 -1.02
C PHE A 126 -4.98 18.51 0.12
N LYS A 127 -5.68 19.65 0.17
CA LYS A 127 -5.60 20.58 1.29
C LYS A 127 -6.07 19.91 2.59
N PRO A 128 -5.40 20.19 3.71
CA PRO A 128 -5.89 19.77 5.02
C PRO A 128 -7.24 20.45 5.30
N TYR A 129 -8.15 19.71 5.93
CA TYR A 129 -9.41 20.23 6.43
C TYR A 129 -9.55 19.89 7.91
N ASP A 130 -10.11 20.85 8.64
CA ASP A 130 -10.32 20.71 10.09
C ASP A 130 -11.63 19.96 10.34
N ILE A 131 -11.55 18.86 11.10
CA ILE A 131 -12.74 18.18 11.58
C ILE A 131 -13.22 18.93 12.85
N PRO A 132 -14.39 19.59 12.81
CA PRO A 132 -14.88 20.34 13.97
C PRO A 132 -14.97 19.41 15.19
N VAL A 133 -14.74 19.98 16.38
CA VAL A 133 -14.75 19.31 17.70
C VAL A 133 -13.49 18.49 18.01
N LEU A 134 -12.89 17.78 17.06
CA LEU A 134 -11.70 16.95 17.28
C LEU A 134 -10.39 17.74 17.13
N CYS A 135 -10.41 18.83 16.38
CA CYS A 135 -9.24 19.72 16.24
C CYS A 135 -8.96 20.58 17.49
N ASP A 136 -9.92 20.72 18.40
CA ASP A 136 -9.79 21.53 19.63
C ASP A 136 -8.94 20.85 20.72
N ILE A 137 -8.59 19.57 20.54
CA ILE A 137 -7.69 18.86 21.45
C ILE A 137 -6.27 19.42 21.26
N PRO A 138 -5.66 20.00 22.33
CA PRO A 138 -4.34 20.59 22.21
C PRO A 138 -3.31 19.55 21.75
N ILE A 139 -2.45 19.93 20.80
CA ILE A 139 -1.34 19.17 20.21
C ILE A 139 -1.83 18.01 19.31
N ILE A 140 -2.56 17.03 19.84
CA ILE A 140 -2.97 15.81 19.12
C ILE A 140 -4.12 16.08 18.15
N GLY A 141 -5.03 17.00 18.49
CA GLY A 141 -6.18 17.35 17.64
C GLY A 141 -5.75 17.82 16.27
N LYS A 142 -4.90 18.81 16.19
CA LYS A 142 -4.36 19.32 14.93
C LYS A 142 -3.47 18.30 14.20
N ALA A 143 -2.68 17.51 14.93
CA ALA A 143 -1.77 16.53 14.34
C ALA A 143 -2.49 15.39 13.63
N LEU A 144 -3.65 14.93 14.10
CA LEU A 144 -4.38 13.78 13.55
C LEU A 144 -5.67 14.16 12.81
N PHE A 145 -6.36 15.21 13.21
CA PHE A 145 -7.70 15.56 12.70
C PHE A 145 -7.73 16.81 11.81
N SER A 146 -6.65 17.61 11.80
CA SER A 146 -6.44 18.69 10.83
C SER A 146 -5.52 18.19 9.71
N GLN A 147 -5.98 17.18 8.97
CA GLN A 147 -5.20 16.50 7.94
C GLN A 147 -5.94 16.45 6.60
N SER A 148 -5.22 16.20 5.53
CA SER A 148 -5.84 15.97 4.22
C SER A 148 -6.60 14.63 4.19
N GLY A 149 -7.61 14.53 3.32
CA GLY A 149 -8.39 13.29 3.14
C GLY A 149 -7.53 12.06 2.82
N TYR A 150 -6.40 12.26 2.19
CA TYR A 150 -5.41 11.23 1.92
C TYR A 150 -4.80 10.62 3.20
N VAL A 151 -4.49 11.44 4.20
CA VAL A 151 -3.98 10.97 5.50
C VAL A 151 -5.04 10.16 6.25
N GLN A 152 -6.28 10.66 6.24
CA GLN A 152 -7.42 9.96 6.84
C GLN A 152 -7.66 8.60 6.17
N ALA A 153 -7.62 8.56 4.83
CA ALA A 153 -7.72 7.32 4.07
C ALA A 153 -6.62 6.31 4.44
N ALA A 154 -5.38 6.76 4.64
CA ALA A 154 -4.27 5.89 5.04
C ALA A 154 -4.51 5.22 6.40
N ILE A 155 -5.02 5.96 7.38
CA ILE A 155 -5.36 5.43 8.70
C ILE A 155 -6.48 4.39 8.59
N VAL A 156 -7.52 4.67 7.81
CA VAL A 156 -8.63 3.74 7.57
C VAL A 156 -8.13 2.46 6.90
N VAL A 157 -7.28 2.58 5.86
CA VAL A 157 -6.68 1.43 5.16
C VAL A 157 -5.82 0.60 6.11
N ALA A 158 -5.03 1.23 6.99
CA ALA A 158 -4.22 0.52 7.98
C ALA A 158 -5.09 -0.29 8.97
N ILE A 159 -6.18 0.31 9.46
CA ILE A 159 -7.14 -0.38 10.35
C ILE A 159 -7.82 -1.55 9.61
N LEU A 160 -8.27 -1.34 8.37
CA LEU A 160 -8.90 -2.38 7.56
C LEU A 160 -7.92 -3.54 7.28
N ALA A 161 -6.67 -3.24 6.95
CA ALA A 161 -5.63 -4.25 6.75
C ALA A 161 -5.35 -5.05 8.03
N TYR A 162 -5.31 -4.39 9.19
CA TYR A 162 -5.18 -5.06 10.49
C TYR A 162 -6.35 -6.02 10.75
N LEU A 163 -7.59 -5.55 10.54
CA LEU A 163 -8.79 -6.37 10.72
C LEU A 163 -8.80 -7.54 9.71
N TYR A 164 -8.43 -7.28 8.46
CA TYR A 164 -8.34 -8.30 7.42
C TYR A 164 -7.37 -9.42 7.82
N ILE A 165 -6.15 -9.08 8.25
CA ILE A 165 -5.13 -10.06 8.63
C ILE A 165 -5.51 -10.81 9.90
N LYS A 166 -6.11 -10.14 10.91
CA LYS A 166 -6.41 -10.76 12.21
C LYS A 166 -7.78 -11.41 12.31
N LYS A 167 -8.79 -10.92 11.61
CA LYS A 167 -10.20 -11.30 11.82
C LYS A 167 -10.80 -12.10 10.66
N THR A 168 -10.10 -12.24 9.52
CA THR A 168 -10.64 -13.00 8.38
C THR A 168 -9.99 -14.38 8.24
N LYS A 169 -10.73 -15.32 7.63
CA LYS A 169 -10.21 -16.65 7.28
C LYS A 169 -9.05 -16.54 6.29
N PHE A 170 -9.10 -15.56 5.36
CA PHE A 170 -8.01 -15.32 4.42
C PHE A 170 -6.73 -14.88 5.14
N GLY A 171 -6.83 -13.97 6.12
CA GLY A 171 -5.68 -13.56 6.92
C GLY A 171 -5.09 -14.70 7.77
N LEU A 172 -5.93 -15.62 8.26
CA LEU A 172 -5.47 -16.82 8.94
C LEU A 172 -4.68 -17.74 8.00
N ASN A 173 -5.23 -18.02 6.80
CA ASN A 173 -4.57 -18.83 5.78
C ASN A 173 -3.25 -18.22 5.32
N MET A 174 -3.22 -16.91 5.10
CA MET A 174 -1.98 -16.19 4.74
C MET A 174 -0.88 -16.40 5.79
N ARG A 175 -1.21 -16.30 7.07
CA ARG A 175 -0.25 -16.54 8.16
C ARG A 175 0.19 -17.99 8.23
N ALA A 176 -0.73 -18.94 8.07
CA ALA A 176 -0.41 -20.37 8.08
C ALA A 176 0.57 -20.73 6.95
N VAL A 177 0.35 -20.22 5.74
CA VAL A 177 1.26 -20.40 4.60
C VAL A 177 2.62 -19.75 4.86
N GLY A 178 2.64 -18.53 5.46
CA GLY A 178 3.88 -17.83 5.76
C GLY A 178 4.71 -18.49 6.86
N GLU A 179 4.08 -19.09 7.87
CA GLU A 179 4.76 -19.75 8.98
C GLU A 179 5.28 -21.16 8.61
N ASN A 180 4.47 -21.94 7.92
CA ASN A 180 4.84 -23.30 7.47
C ASN A 180 4.08 -23.70 6.21
N PRO A 181 4.62 -23.44 5.01
CA PRO A 181 3.98 -23.77 3.75
C PRO A 181 3.66 -25.25 3.59
N ALA A 182 4.57 -26.14 4.04
CA ALA A 182 4.40 -27.58 3.93
C ALA A 182 3.24 -28.09 4.78
N ALA A 183 3.07 -27.56 6.00
CA ALA A 183 1.94 -27.90 6.86
C ALA A 183 0.62 -27.36 6.30
N ALA A 184 0.64 -26.17 5.70
CA ALA A 184 -0.53 -25.59 5.05
C ALA A 184 -0.98 -26.42 3.85
N ASP A 185 -0.05 -26.87 2.99
CA ASP A 185 -0.34 -27.76 1.87
C ASP A 185 -0.89 -29.11 2.33
N ALA A 186 -0.31 -29.74 3.36
CA ALA A 186 -0.77 -31.00 3.90
C ALA A 186 -2.21 -30.91 4.44
N SER A 187 -2.54 -29.84 5.18
CA SER A 187 -3.89 -29.62 5.70
C SER A 187 -4.92 -29.33 4.61
N ALA A 188 -4.52 -28.62 3.53
CA ALA A 188 -5.39 -28.39 2.39
C ALA A 188 -5.67 -29.67 1.61
N GLN A 189 -4.68 -30.53 1.46
CA GLN A 189 -4.81 -31.82 0.78
C GLN A 189 -5.69 -32.79 1.58
N GLU A 190 -5.55 -32.84 2.90
CA GLU A 190 -6.40 -33.65 3.79
C GLU A 190 -7.86 -33.17 3.73
N ALA A 191 -8.11 -31.86 3.78
CA ALA A 191 -9.46 -31.32 3.64
C ALA A 191 -10.07 -31.61 2.26
N ALA A 192 -9.27 -31.63 1.19
CA ALA A 192 -9.73 -32.00 -0.14
C ALA A 192 -10.09 -33.49 -0.24
N CYS A 193 -9.30 -34.41 0.36
CA CYS A 193 -9.59 -35.83 0.41
C CYS A 193 -10.89 -36.13 1.18
N GLN A 194 -11.05 -35.50 2.34
CA GLN A 194 -12.28 -35.66 3.14
C GLN A 194 -13.54 -35.21 2.38
N HIS A 195 -13.41 -34.15 1.57
CA HIS A 195 -14.53 -33.66 0.77
C HIS A 195 -14.91 -34.62 -0.36
N VAL A 196 -13.93 -35.29 -0.94
CA VAL A 196 -14.15 -36.34 -1.98
C VAL A 196 -14.81 -37.56 -1.38
N ASP A 197 -14.35 -38.02 -0.20
CA ASP A 197 -14.92 -39.19 0.49
C ASP A 197 -16.40 -38.97 0.85
N VAL A 198 -16.77 -37.79 1.34
CA VAL A 198 -18.16 -37.41 1.63
C VAL A 198 -19.03 -37.35 0.39
N LEU A 199 -18.48 -36.94 -0.78
CA LEU A 199 -19.23 -36.92 -2.02
C LEU A 199 -19.42 -38.33 -2.59
N VAL A 200 -18.43 -39.23 -2.46
CA VAL A 200 -18.52 -40.61 -2.90
C VAL A 200 -19.53 -41.39 -2.05
N GLU A 201 -19.58 -41.18 -0.74
CA GLU A 201 -20.53 -41.83 0.16
C GLU A 201 -21.98 -41.39 -0.11
N ARG A 202 -22.19 -40.17 -0.63
CA ARG A 202 -23.50 -39.61 -0.93
C ARG A 202 -24.10 -40.09 -2.24
N ASP A 203 -23.27 -40.59 -3.17
CA ASP A 203 -23.71 -41.13 -4.46
C ASP A 203 -23.98 -42.65 -4.43
N VAL A 204 -23.83 -43.30 -3.28
CA VAL A 204 -24.01 -44.75 -3.08
C VAL A 204 -25.34 -45.07 -2.38
N ASP A 205 -26.05 -44.11 -1.81
CA ASP A 205 -27.39 -44.22 -1.22
C ASP A 205 -28.49 -43.72 -2.21
#